data_8910e2145ee3676bda803d6d75df193c
#
_entry.id   8910e2145ee3676bda803d6d75df193c
#
_cell.length_a   1.000
_cell.length_b   1.000
_cell.length_c   1.000
_cell.angle_alpha   90.00
_cell.angle_beta   90.00
_cell.angle_gamma   90.00
#
_symmetry.space_group_name_H-M   'P 1'
#
loop_
_entity.id
_entity.type
_entity.pdbx_description
1 polymer ?
#
loop_
_entity_poly.entity_id
_entity_poly.type
_entity_poly.pdbx_seq_one_letter_code
_entity_poly.pdbx_strand_id
1 'polypeptide(L)'
;TIRWTQISDATGYTVYKYNTSSKSFEQVARISGSSNRTYTFTGLKAGTEYKFGVRAYTERNGFTGFSDRKDFSSCTLPATFTSSFKYTPLGSQRFLQWSKLSYADGYIVYKYDQKANKYTRVKKITSNKTNFCFVPNLRRGYGYRVLAYMKYNGKIYYGAISKAPIKNTSLTGTITDSSVNLRAKAGTNSRVVRTLARGSKVKISGYAKSGRYIWYKVTY
;
A
#
# COMPACT_ATOMS: atom_id res chain seq x y z
N THR A 1 13.99 -11.83 4.12
CA THR A 1 15.18 -12.69 4.09
C THR A 1 16.33 -11.96 3.42
N ILE A 2 17.52 -12.03 4.02
CA ILE A 2 18.79 -11.62 3.42
C ILE A 2 19.60 -12.85 3.04
N ARG A 3 20.54 -12.70 2.10
CA ARG A 3 21.44 -13.76 1.64
C ARG A 3 22.83 -13.18 1.40
N TRP A 4 23.87 -13.97 1.68
CA TRP A 4 25.28 -13.60 1.44
C TRP A 4 26.05 -14.72 0.78
N THR A 5 27.27 -14.40 0.31
CA THR A 5 28.20 -15.35 -0.31
C THR A 5 28.86 -16.19 0.76
N GLN A 6 29.10 -17.46 0.49
CA GLN A 6 29.83 -18.36 1.36
C GLN A 6 31.31 -17.93 1.49
N ILE A 7 31.83 -18.02 2.70
CA ILE A 7 33.25 -17.94 2.99
C ILE A 7 33.67 -19.31 3.54
N SER A 8 34.51 -20.02 2.80
CA SER A 8 34.86 -21.43 3.06
C SER A 8 35.44 -21.65 4.45
N ASP A 9 36.31 -20.75 4.89
CA ASP A 9 37.06 -20.88 6.14
C ASP A 9 36.30 -20.34 7.36
N ALA A 10 35.06 -19.87 7.16
CA ALA A 10 34.25 -19.38 8.25
C ALA A 10 33.67 -20.54 9.08
N THR A 11 33.71 -20.42 10.39
CA THR A 11 32.92 -21.29 11.31
C THR A 11 31.44 -20.93 11.22
N GLY A 12 31.12 -19.68 10.89
CA GLY A 12 29.75 -19.20 10.73
C GLY A 12 29.67 -17.70 10.50
N TYR A 13 28.47 -17.16 10.73
CA TYR A 13 28.17 -15.75 10.48
C TYR A 13 27.43 -15.10 11.66
N THR A 14 27.70 -13.82 11.87
CA THR A 14 26.89 -12.97 12.75
C THR A 14 26.10 -11.98 11.92
N VAL A 15 24.83 -11.84 12.24
CA VAL A 15 23.86 -10.99 11.53
C VAL A 15 23.47 -9.84 12.44
N TYR A 16 23.43 -8.66 11.86
CA TYR A 16 23.15 -7.39 12.54
C TYR A 16 21.99 -6.66 11.90
N LYS A 17 21.28 -5.91 12.74
CA LYS A 17 20.30 -4.93 12.31
C LYS A 17 20.62 -3.59 12.95
N TYR A 18 20.56 -2.52 12.18
CA TYR A 18 20.75 -1.17 12.70
C TYR A 18 19.56 -0.75 13.56
N ASN A 19 19.84 -0.35 14.78
CA ASN A 19 18.87 0.24 15.69
C ASN A 19 18.97 1.78 15.58
N THR A 20 17.85 2.40 15.17
CA THR A 20 17.78 3.86 14.99
C THR A 20 17.79 4.64 16.31
N SER A 21 17.38 4.01 17.42
CA SER A 21 17.36 4.64 18.74
C SER A 21 18.77 4.68 19.36
N SER A 22 19.48 3.56 19.35
CA SER A 22 20.88 3.48 19.83
C SER A 22 21.90 3.95 18.80
N LYS A 23 21.48 4.24 17.55
CA LYS A 23 22.34 4.62 16.41
C LYS A 23 23.48 3.64 16.16
N SER A 24 23.27 2.37 16.41
CA SER A 24 24.27 1.32 16.32
C SER A 24 23.72 0.04 15.68
N PHE A 25 24.64 -0.81 15.20
CA PHE A 25 24.26 -2.15 14.74
C PHE A 25 24.22 -3.11 15.93
N GLU A 26 23.10 -3.74 16.12
CA GLU A 26 22.87 -4.76 17.14
C GLU A 26 22.90 -6.15 16.52
N GLN A 27 23.62 -7.07 17.16
CA GLN A 27 23.63 -8.46 16.73
C GLN A 27 22.25 -9.08 17.00
N VAL A 28 21.66 -9.67 15.96
CA VAL A 28 20.34 -10.31 16.03
C VAL A 28 20.42 -11.83 15.89
N ALA A 29 21.52 -12.33 15.34
CA ALA A 29 21.74 -13.78 15.22
C ALA A 29 23.23 -14.11 15.11
N ARG A 30 23.58 -15.31 15.60
CA ARG A 30 24.83 -16.02 15.32
C ARG A 30 24.46 -17.35 14.69
N ILE A 31 25.01 -17.64 13.52
CA ILE A 31 24.63 -18.77 12.67
C ILE A 31 25.88 -19.62 12.48
N SER A 32 25.86 -20.86 12.91
CA SER A 32 26.95 -21.81 12.73
C SER A 32 26.91 -22.45 11.34
N GLY A 33 28.07 -22.79 10.82
CA GLY A 33 28.25 -23.44 9.53
C GLY A 33 28.42 -22.43 8.37
N SER A 34 29.52 -22.58 7.62
CA SER A 34 29.85 -21.73 6.46
C SER A 34 28.85 -21.85 5.31
N SER A 35 28.10 -22.97 5.21
CA SER A 35 27.07 -23.19 4.20
C SER A 35 25.75 -22.46 4.49
N ASN A 36 25.51 -22.04 5.74
CA ASN A 36 24.30 -21.34 6.16
C ASN A 36 24.40 -19.85 5.77
N ARG A 37 23.79 -19.47 4.68
CA ARG A 37 23.98 -18.18 3.98
C ARG A 37 22.74 -17.33 3.92
N THR A 38 21.76 -17.59 4.77
CA THR A 38 20.49 -16.85 4.79
C THR A 38 20.02 -16.56 6.19
N TYR A 39 19.36 -15.43 6.36
CA TYR A 39 18.66 -15.09 7.60
C TYR A 39 17.34 -14.37 7.30
N THR A 40 16.27 -14.75 7.99
CA THR A 40 14.96 -14.14 7.83
C THR A 40 14.61 -13.29 9.05
N PHE A 41 14.53 -11.99 8.85
CA PHE A 41 14.01 -11.09 9.87
C PHE A 41 12.49 -11.17 9.90
N THR A 42 11.93 -11.21 11.11
CA THR A 42 10.49 -11.17 11.38
C THR A 42 10.11 -9.84 12.03
N GLY A 43 8.81 -9.51 12.07
CA GLY A 43 8.32 -8.31 12.75
C GLY A 43 8.69 -6.98 12.09
N LEU A 44 9.22 -6.98 10.87
CA LEU A 44 9.54 -5.75 10.15
C LEU A 44 8.27 -5.06 9.66
N LYS A 45 8.22 -3.74 9.82
CA LYS A 45 7.12 -2.91 9.30
C LYS A 45 7.17 -2.87 7.76
N ALA A 46 6.02 -2.97 7.12
CA ALA A 46 5.91 -2.87 5.67
C ALA A 46 6.29 -1.46 5.17
N GLY A 47 6.84 -1.39 3.95
CA GLY A 47 7.22 -0.14 3.30
C GLY A 47 8.30 0.64 4.07
N THR A 48 9.16 -0.03 4.81
CA THR A 48 10.16 0.59 5.68
C THR A 48 11.56 0.18 5.24
N GLU A 49 12.46 1.15 5.18
CA GLU A 49 13.89 0.90 4.98
C GLU A 49 14.53 0.42 6.27
N TYR A 50 15.41 -0.55 6.14
CA TYR A 50 16.24 -1.08 7.21
C TYR A 50 17.69 -1.20 6.74
N LYS A 51 18.62 -1.01 7.67
CA LYS A 51 20.05 -1.30 7.47
C LYS A 51 20.40 -2.60 8.18
N PHE A 52 21.10 -3.45 7.49
CA PHE A 52 21.55 -4.77 7.94
C PHE A 52 23.05 -4.89 7.77
N GLY A 53 23.66 -5.76 8.55
CA GLY A 53 25.05 -6.11 8.43
C GLY A 53 25.27 -7.60 8.62
N VAL A 54 26.28 -8.14 7.95
CA VAL A 54 26.74 -9.52 8.11
C VAL A 54 28.26 -9.53 8.16
N ARG A 55 28.83 -10.34 9.05
CA ARG A 55 30.26 -10.69 9.04
C ARG A 55 30.45 -12.16 9.32
N ALA A 56 31.51 -12.73 8.80
CA ALA A 56 31.94 -14.07 9.12
C ALA A 56 32.67 -14.08 10.47
N TYR A 57 32.67 -15.24 11.11
CA TYR A 57 33.55 -15.52 12.23
C TYR A 57 34.24 -16.88 12.06
N THR A 58 35.44 -17.00 12.61
CA THR A 58 36.19 -18.25 12.76
C THR A 58 36.46 -18.53 14.21
N GLU A 59 36.35 -19.78 14.62
CA GLU A 59 36.72 -20.24 15.97
C GLU A 59 37.84 -21.27 15.85
N ARG A 60 38.99 -20.98 16.47
CA ARG A 60 40.12 -21.90 16.53
C ARG A 60 40.77 -21.81 17.90
N ASN A 61 40.98 -22.94 18.54
CA ASN A 61 41.68 -23.04 19.84
C ASN A 61 41.14 -22.08 20.92
N GLY A 62 39.81 -21.94 20.99
CA GLY A 62 39.14 -21.05 21.94
C GLY A 62 39.14 -19.55 21.56
N PHE A 63 39.77 -19.17 20.47
CA PHE A 63 39.75 -17.79 19.96
C PHE A 63 38.71 -17.62 18.86
N THR A 64 38.02 -16.46 18.92
CA THR A 64 37.08 -16.04 17.88
C THR A 64 37.66 -14.85 17.09
N GLY A 65 37.86 -15.05 15.79
CA GLY A 65 38.19 -13.98 14.84
C GLY A 65 36.97 -13.57 14.04
N PHE A 66 36.90 -12.31 13.63
CA PHE A 66 35.82 -11.78 12.82
C PHE A 66 36.34 -11.08 11.57
N SER A 67 35.64 -11.22 10.46
CA SER A 67 35.84 -10.39 9.28
C SER A 67 35.27 -8.98 9.48
N ASP A 68 35.58 -8.06 8.57
CA ASP A 68 34.82 -6.81 8.45
C ASP A 68 33.34 -7.08 8.23
N ARG A 69 32.51 -6.22 8.84
CA ARG A 69 31.08 -6.29 8.63
C ARG A 69 30.71 -5.67 7.29
N LYS A 70 29.99 -6.40 6.47
CA LYS A 70 29.38 -5.89 5.24
C LYS A 70 27.99 -5.34 5.53
N ASP A 71 27.86 -4.03 5.44
CA ASP A 71 26.60 -3.32 5.68
C ASP A 71 25.86 -3.06 4.36
N PHE A 72 24.55 -3.10 4.42
CA PHE A 72 23.67 -2.79 3.27
C PHE A 72 22.28 -2.33 3.74
N SER A 73 21.57 -1.62 2.88
CA SER A 73 20.19 -1.19 3.11
C SER A 73 19.24 -1.93 2.20
N SER A 74 18.04 -2.19 2.71
CA SER A 74 16.94 -2.75 1.92
C SER A 74 15.61 -2.28 2.49
N CYS A 75 14.56 -2.32 1.66
CA CYS A 75 13.21 -1.98 2.08
C CYS A 75 12.30 -3.21 2.10
N THR A 76 11.35 -3.20 3.02
CA THR A 76 10.25 -4.18 3.01
C THR A 76 9.22 -3.83 1.95
N LEU A 77 8.55 -4.85 1.40
CA LEU A 77 7.49 -4.63 0.42
C LEU A 77 6.31 -3.85 1.03
N PRO A 78 5.54 -3.12 0.21
CA PRO A 78 4.28 -2.55 0.64
C PRO A 78 3.32 -3.60 1.20
N ALA A 79 2.56 -3.23 2.23
CA ALA A 79 1.55 -4.11 2.81
C ALA A 79 0.45 -4.47 1.80
N THR A 80 -0.12 -5.66 1.98
CA THR A 80 -1.32 -6.07 1.26
C THR A 80 -2.54 -5.42 1.88
N PHE A 81 -3.46 -4.96 1.08
CA PHE A 81 -4.75 -4.48 1.56
C PHE A 81 -5.62 -5.66 2.02
N THR A 82 -5.93 -5.72 3.30
CA THR A 82 -6.69 -6.83 3.89
C THR A 82 -8.16 -6.53 4.16
N SER A 83 -8.58 -5.26 4.31
CA SER A 83 -9.89 -5.04 4.96
C SER A 83 -10.69 -3.78 4.63
N SER A 84 -10.25 -2.85 3.81
CA SER A 84 -11.00 -1.58 3.69
C SER A 84 -11.16 -1.07 2.26
N PHE A 85 -11.77 -1.91 1.43
CA PHE A 85 -12.28 -1.45 0.14
C PHE A 85 -13.75 -1.05 0.28
N LYS A 86 -14.04 0.21 -0.04
CA LYS A 86 -15.41 0.67 -0.27
C LYS A 86 -15.67 0.63 -1.78
N TYR A 87 -16.76 0.02 -2.16
CA TYR A 87 -17.17 -0.14 -3.55
C TYR A 87 -18.64 0.26 -3.67
N THR A 88 -18.86 1.48 -4.09
CA THR A 88 -20.19 2.08 -4.07
C THR A 88 -20.68 2.33 -5.48
N PRO A 89 -21.89 1.87 -5.84
CA PRO A 89 -22.51 2.22 -7.11
C PRO A 89 -22.73 3.72 -7.22
N LEU A 90 -22.34 4.29 -8.37
CA LEU A 90 -22.56 5.69 -8.70
C LEU A 90 -22.99 5.79 -10.18
N GLY A 91 -24.28 5.54 -10.47
CA GLY A 91 -24.77 5.49 -11.84
C GLY A 91 -24.11 4.38 -12.66
N SER A 92 -23.55 4.73 -13.82
CA SER A 92 -22.85 3.79 -14.71
C SER A 92 -21.44 3.41 -14.25
N GLN A 93 -20.94 4.03 -13.20
CA GLN A 93 -19.61 3.78 -12.64
C GLN A 93 -19.71 3.34 -11.18
N ARG A 94 -18.57 2.98 -10.63
CA ARG A 94 -18.41 2.66 -9.21
C ARG A 94 -17.29 3.49 -8.61
N PHE A 95 -17.51 3.96 -7.40
CA PHE A 95 -16.50 4.56 -6.56
C PHE A 95 -15.76 3.45 -5.82
N LEU A 96 -14.47 3.33 -6.09
CA LEU A 96 -13.57 2.40 -5.43
C LEU A 96 -12.64 3.18 -4.52
N GLN A 97 -12.64 2.86 -3.23
CA GLN A 97 -11.77 3.48 -2.24
C GLN A 97 -11.09 2.41 -1.38
N TRP A 98 -9.86 2.67 -0.96
CA TRP A 98 -9.05 1.80 -0.11
C TRP A 98 -8.33 2.59 0.98
N SER A 99 -7.68 1.88 1.92
CA SER A 99 -6.89 2.51 2.97
C SER A 99 -5.66 3.19 2.39
N LYS A 100 -5.39 4.41 2.84
CA LYS A 100 -4.16 5.12 2.49
C LYS A 100 -2.95 4.47 3.17
N LEU A 101 -1.86 4.30 2.43
CA LEU A 101 -0.56 3.88 2.94
C LEU A 101 0.42 5.05 2.80
N SER A 102 0.91 5.58 3.93
CA SER A 102 1.75 6.80 3.97
C SER A 102 3.07 6.63 3.21
N TYR A 103 3.61 5.42 3.19
CA TYR A 103 4.88 5.07 2.54
C TYR A 103 4.74 4.67 1.07
N ALA A 104 3.52 4.54 0.53
CA ALA A 104 3.34 4.20 -0.87
C ALA A 104 3.59 5.43 -1.76
N ASP A 105 4.18 5.24 -2.92
CA ASP A 105 4.24 6.27 -3.97
C ASP A 105 2.98 6.29 -4.83
N GLY A 106 2.19 5.22 -4.76
CA GLY A 106 0.94 5.14 -5.47
C GLY A 106 0.31 3.76 -5.46
N TYR A 107 -0.67 3.59 -6.35
CA TYR A 107 -1.50 2.39 -6.40
C TYR A 107 -1.76 1.96 -7.83
N ILE A 108 -1.97 0.66 -8.02
CA ILE A 108 -2.43 0.11 -9.30
C ILE A 108 -3.75 -0.60 -9.08
N VAL A 109 -4.72 -0.27 -9.90
CA VAL A 109 -6.06 -0.87 -9.90
C VAL A 109 -6.17 -1.86 -11.05
N TYR A 110 -6.60 -3.07 -10.73
CA TYR A 110 -6.83 -4.15 -11.70
C TYR A 110 -8.30 -4.55 -11.74
N LYS A 111 -8.77 -4.90 -12.93
CA LYS A 111 -9.94 -5.74 -13.13
C LYS A 111 -9.51 -7.20 -13.03
N TYR A 112 -10.19 -7.97 -12.21
CA TYR A 112 -9.96 -9.39 -12.03
C TYR A 112 -11.10 -10.18 -12.65
N ASP A 113 -10.77 -11.12 -13.53
CA ASP A 113 -11.67 -12.11 -14.12
C ASP A 113 -11.53 -13.41 -13.32
N GLN A 114 -12.61 -13.81 -12.61
CA GLN A 114 -12.58 -15.00 -11.75
C GLN A 114 -12.48 -16.30 -12.57
N LYS A 115 -13.14 -16.36 -13.72
CA LYS A 115 -13.15 -17.57 -14.58
C LYS A 115 -11.78 -17.79 -15.21
N ALA A 116 -11.19 -16.73 -15.74
CA ALA A 116 -9.87 -16.79 -16.40
C ALA A 116 -8.70 -16.69 -15.42
N ASN A 117 -8.95 -16.42 -14.12
CA ASN A 117 -7.93 -16.08 -13.10
C ASN A 117 -6.94 -15.01 -13.60
N LYS A 118 -7.45 -13.99 -14.28
CA LYS A 118 -6.64 -13.00 -14.99
C LYS A 118 -6.84 -11.60 -14.43
N TYR A 119 -5.74 -10.87 -14.30
CA TYR A 119 -5.70 -9.46 -13.90
C TYR A 119 -5.43 -8.58 -15.12
N THR A 120 -6.25 -7.56 -15.32
CA THR A 120 -6.04 -6.52 -16.35
C THR A 120 -5.91 -5.17 -15.66
N ARG A 121 -4.80 -4.47 -15.88
CA ARG A 121 -4.59 -3.14 -15.29
C ARG A 121 -5.61 -2.15 -15.85
N VAL A 122 -6.33 -1.48 -14.96
CA VAL A 122 -7.34 -0.47 -15.29
C VAL A 122 -6.79 0.93 -15.08
N LYS A 123 -6.07 1.16 -13.98
CA LYS A 123 -5.58 2.48 -13.63
C LYS A 123 -4.28 2.41 -12.81
N LYS A 124 -3.38 3.36 -13.07
CA LYS A 124 -2.21 3.66 -12.22
C LYS A 124 -2.42 5.02 -11.59
N ILE A 125 -2.24 5.11 -10.29
CA ILE A 125 -2.34 6.32 -9.48
C ILE A 125 -0.94 6.59 -8.94
N THR A 126 -0.37 7.74 -9.28
CA THR A 126 1.03 8.10 -9.00
C THR A 126 1.18 8.97 -7.75
N SER A 127 0.21 8.92 -6.85
CA SER A 127 0.22 9.66 -5.60
C SER A 127 -0.40 8.83 -4.48
N ASN A 128 0.20 8.84 -3.31
CA ASN A 128 -0.38 8.24 -2.12
C ASN A 128 -1.50 9.11 -1.50
N LYS A 129 -1.61 10.37 -1.93
CA LYS A 129 -2.69 11.27 -1.46
C LYS A 129 -4.05 10.85 -2.01
N THR A 130 -4.08 10.19 -3.17
CA THR A 130 -5.29 9.68 -3.83
C THR A 130 -5.45 8.19 -3.57
N ASN A 131 -6.38 7.83 -2.71
CA ASN A 131 -6.68 6.43 -2.34
C ASN A 131 -8.06 6.00 -2.84
N PHE A 132 -8.50 6.57 -3.95
CA PHE A 132 -9.78 6.23 -4.60
C PHE A 132 -9.71 6.41 -6.11
N CYS A 133 -10.64 5.81 -6.81
CA CYS A 133 -10.91 6.11 -8.22
C CYS A 133 -12.34 5.73 -8.61
N PHE A 134 -12.78 6.26 -9.74
CA PHE A 134 -13.99 5.80 -10.41
C PHE A 134 -13.62 4.73 -11.41
N VAL A 135 -14.40 3.65 -11.43
CA VAL A 135 -14.21 2.49 -12.30
C VAL A 135 -15.55 2.08 -12.91
N PRO A 136 -15.57 1.49 -14.12
CA PRO A 136 -16.80 1.00 -14.73
C PRO A 136 -17.52 -0.04 -13.88
N ASN A 137 -18.82 -0.18 -14.05
CA ASN A 137 -19.56 -1.31 -13.51
C ASN A 137 -19.04 -2.61 -14.10
N LEU A 138 -18.97 -3.65 -13.27
CA LEU A 138 -18.54 -4.98 -13.70
C LEU A 138 -19.73 -5.93 -13.75
N ARG A 139 -19.69 -6.87 -14.70
CA ARG A 139 -20.59 -8.02 -14.75
C ARG A 139 -20.25 -9.01 -13.63
N ARG A 140 -21.18 -9.92 -13.34
CA ARG A 140 -20.93 -11.05 -12.42
C ARG A 140 -19.69 -11.84 -12.86
N GLY A 141 -18.88 -12.29 -11.92
CA GLY A 141 -17.63 -13.01 -12.20
C GLY A 141 -16.38 -12.11 -12.34
N TYR A 142 -16.56 -10.80 -12.28
CA TYR A 142 -15.44 -9.84 -12.26
C TYR A 142 -15.37 -9.08 -10.95
N GLY A 143 -14.19 -8.63 -10.60
CA GLY A 143 -13.95 -7.80 -9.43
C GLY A 143 -12.83 -6.79 -9.66
N TYR A 144 -12.69 -5.84 -8.76
CA TYR A 144 -11.53 -4.96 -8.73
C TYR A 144 -10.55 -5.42 -7.66
N ARG A 145 -9.27 -5.19 -7.92
CA ARG A 145 -8.17 -5.44 -7.00
C ARG A 145 -7.24 -4.25 -7.02
N VAL A 146 -6.61 -3.97 -5.91
CA VAL A 146 -5.65 -2.88 -5.77
C VAL A 146 -4.36 -3.41 -5.17
N LEU A 147 -3.23 -2.91 -5.63
CA LEU A 147 -1.95 -3.05 -4.96
C LEU A 147 -1.32 -1.68 -4.76
N ALA A 148 -0.51 -1.53 -3.72
CA ALA A 148 0.36 -0.39 -3.54
C ALA A 148 1.72 -0.66 -4.18
N TYR A 149 2.40 0.39 -4.61
CA TYR A 149 3.81 0.33 -4.98
C TYR A 149 4.60 1.44 -4.30
N MET A 150 5.88 1.21 -4.15
CA MET A 150 6.85 2.20 -3.68
C MET A 150 8.10 2.18 -4.54
N LYS A 151 8.81 3.30 -4.59
CA LYS A 151 10.11 3.42 -5.23
C LYS A 151 11.19 3.44 -4.17
N TYR A 152 12.24 2.69 -4.41
CA TYR A 152 13.41 2.68 -3.54
C TYR A 152 14.67 2.44 -4.38
N ASN A 153 15.67 3.31 -4.27
CA ASN A 153 16.91 3.25 -5.06
C ASN A 153 16.66 3.05 -6.55
N GLY A 154 15.76 3.85 -7.16
CA GLY A 154 15.44 3.80 -8.58
C GLY A 154 14.59 2.62 -9.02
N LYS A 155 14.31 1.64 -8.15
CA LYS A 155 13.48 0.46 -8.44
C LYS A 155 12.07 0.61 -7.89
N ILE A 156 11.11 -0.04 -8.55
CA ILE A 156 9.72 -0.08 -8.09
C ILE A 156 9.46 -1.43 -7.42
N TYR A 157 8.97 -1.37 -6.20
CA TYR A 157 8.56 -2.51 -5.39
C TYR A 157 7.05 -2.54 -5.29
N TYR A 158 6.45 -3.68 -5.58
CA TYR A 158 5.01 -3.88 -5.57
C TYR A 158 4.60 -4.70 -4.36
N GLY A 159 3.55 -4.25 -3.67
CA GLY A 159 2.88 -5.04 -2.66
C GLY A 159 2.07 -6.18 -3.29
N ALA A 160 1.59 -7.09 -2.48
CA ALA A 160 0.69 -8.13 -2.96
C ALA A 160 -0.67 -7.55 -3.37
N ILE A 161 -1.29 -8.15 -4.38
CA ILE A 161 -2.64 -7.78 -4.81
C ILE A 161 -3.64 -8.11 -3.69
N SER A 162 -4.57 -7.18 -3.44
CA SER A 162 -5.64 -7.40 -2.46
C SER A 162 -6.46 -8.65 -2.76
N LYS A 163 -6.69 -9.48 -1.73
CA LYS A 163 -7.48 -10.72 -1.86
C LYS A 163 -8.95 -10.52 -1.46
N ALA A 164 -9.25 -9.50 -0.66
CA ALA A 164 -10.59 -9.31 -0.11
C ALA A 164 -11.61 -8.95 -1.19
N PRO A 165 -12.82 -9.52 -1.16
CA PRO A 165 -13.93 -9.07 -1.97
C PRO A 165 -14.27 -7.63 -1.57
N ILE A 166 -14.56 -6.81 -2.57
CA ILE A 166 -14.99 -5.43 -2.37
C ILE A 166 -16.43 -5.46 -1.85
N LYS A 167 -16.63 -5.08 -0.60
CA LYS A 167 -17.97 -4.97 -0.02
C LYS A 167 -18.71 -3.76 -0.64
N ASN A 168 -19.94 -3.94 -1.07
CA ASN A 168 -20.82 -2.84 -1.41
C ASN A 168 -21.12 -2.04 -0.13
N THR A 169 -20.74 -0.78 -0.09
CA THR A 169 -21.05 0.14 1.01
C THR A 169 -21.70 1.38 0.46
N SER A 170 -22.59 2.01 1.22
CA SER A 170 -23.05 3.36 0.90
C SER A 170 -21.91 4.34 1.10
N LEU A 171 -21.74 5.25 0.17
CA LEU A 171 -20.78 6.33 0.28
C LEU A 171 -21.45 7.48 1.05
N THR A 172 -20.82 7.93 2.13
CA THR A 172 -21.22 9.14 2.87
C THR A 172 -20.15 10.20 2.67
N GLY A 173 -20.59 11.43 2.45
CA GLY A 173 -19.76 12.63 2.45
C GLY A 173 -20.07 13.49 3.65
N THR A 174 -19.11 14.33 4.03
CA THR A 174 -19.30 15.39 5.03
C THR A 174 -18.98 16.72 4.37
N ILE A 175 -19.81 17.72 4.59
CA ILE A 175 -19.57 19.08 4.09
C ILE A 175 -18.40 19.67 4.90
N THR A 176 -17.35 20.09 4.20
CA THR A 176 -16.12 20.66 4.78
C THR A 176 -16.08 22.18 4.73
N ASP A 177 -16.76 22.76 3.77
CA ASP A 177 -16.90 24.23 3.65
C ASP A 177 -17.93 24.77 4.64
N SER A 178 -17.92 26.07 4.86
CA SER A 178 -18.87 26.76 5.76
C SER A 178 -20.32 26.45 5.39
N SER A 179 -20.62 26.43 4.09
CA SER A 179 -21.91 25.99 3.56
C SER A 179 -21.78 25.54 2.11
N VAL A 180 -22.67 24.63 1.69
CA VAL A 180 -22.75 24.13 0.31
C VAL A 180 -24.20 24.10 -0.16
N ASN A 181 -24.47 24.64 -1.33
CA ASN A 181 -25.80 24.62 -1.92
C ASN A 181 -26.11 23.26 -2.55
N LEU A 182 -27.15 22.59 -2.03
CA LEU A 182 -27.77 21.45 -2.67
C LEU A 182 -28.69 21.93 -3.79
N ARG A 183 -28.47 21.45 -5.01
CA ARG A 183 -29.18 21.91 -6.21
C ARG A 183 -30.02 20.79 -6.84
N ALA A 184 -31.09 21.17 -7.51
CA ALA A 184 -32.02 20.23 -8.15
C ALA A 184 -31.38 19.38 -9.26
N LYS A 185 -30.40 19.94 -9.97
CA LYS A 185 -29.61 19.28 -11.04
C LYS A 185 -28.15 19.68 -10.95
N ALA A 186 -27.27 18.91 -11.58
CA ALA A 186 -25.86 19.27 -11.71
C ALA A 186 -25.71 20.56 -12.55
N GLY A 187 -25.01 21.55 -11.98
CA GLY A 187 -24.76 22.85 -12.62
C GLY A 187 -25.02 24.04 -11.69
N THR A 188 -24.23 25.08 -11.84
CA THR A 188 -24.30 26.31 -11.00
C THR A 188 -25.60 27.10 -11.21
N ASN A 189 -26.21 26.98 -12.40
CA ASN A 189 -27.44 27.68 -12.76
C ASN A 189 -28.72 26.90 -12.35
N SER A 190 -28.57 25.70 -11.78
CA SER A 190 -29.73 24.93 -11.30
C SER A 190 -30.25 25.51 -9.97
N ARG A 191 -31.58 25.45 -9.80
CA ARG A 191 -32.26 25.93 -8.58
C ARG A 191 -31.65 25.31 -7.32
N VAL A 192 -31.37 26.14 -6.33
CA VAL A 192 -30.98 25.71 -4.99
C VAL A 192 -32.18 25.11 -4.28
N VAL A 193 -32.04 23.88 -3.82
CA VAL A 193 -33.08 23.17 -3.05
C VAL A 193 -32.89 23.42 -1.58
N ARG A 194 -31.64 23.43 -1.13
CA ARG A 194 -31.27 23.61 0.28
C ARG A 194 -29.79 24.00 0.40
N THR A 195 -29.44 24.72 1.45
CA THR A 195 -28.06 24.97 1.84
C THR A 195 -27.70 24.04 3.00
N LEU A 196 -26.60 23.35 2.88
CA LEU A 196 -26.06 22.43 3.89
C LEU A 196 -24.91 23.09 4.63
N ALA A 197 -24.95 23.10 5.96
CA ALA A 197 -23.89 23.66 6.80
C ALA A 197 -22.68 22.71 6.87
N ARG A 198 -21.54 23.26 7.29
CA ARG A 198 -20.33 22.48 7.61
C ARG A 198 -20.66 21.36 8.61
N GLY A 199 -20.09 20.18 8.39
CA GLY A 199 -20.32 18.99 9.20
C GLY A 199 -21.56 18.18 8.79
N SER A 200 -22.45 18.71 7.94
CA SER A 200 -23.60 17.95 7.43
C SER A 200 -23.14 16.68 6.72
N LYS A 201 -23.76 15.55 7.08
CA LYS A 201 -23.51 14.25 6.46
C LYS A 201 -24.52 13.99 5.36
N VAL A 202 -24.04 13.55 4.20
CA VAL A 202 -24.87 13.22 3.04
C VAL A 202 -24.57 11.82 2.53
N LYS A 203 -25.60 11.10 2.08
CA LYS A 203 -25.43 9.82 1.38
C LYS A 203 -25.27 10.09 -0.11
N ILE A 204 -24.14 9.66 -0.69
CA ILE A 204 -23.84 9.86 -2.11
C ILE A 204 -24.30 8.65 -2.90
N SER A 205 -25.15 8.87 -3.93
CA SER A 205 -25.75 7.84 -4.77
C SER A 205 -25.32 7.93 -6.24
N GLY A 206 -24.67 9.01 -6.66
CA GLY A 206 -24.24 9.21 -8.03
C GLY A 206 -23.38 10.45 -8.18
N TYR A 207 -22.93 10.70 -9.41
CA TYR A 207 -22.27 11.95 -9.79
C TYR A 207 -22.53 12.26 -11.26
N ALA A 208 -22.35 13.52 -11.63
CA ALA A 208 -22.34 14.00 -13.00
C ALA A 208 -21.21 15.01 -13.19
N LYS A 209 -20.63 15.11 -14.38
CA LYS A 209 -19.71 16.18 -14.76
C LYS A 209 -20.50 17.28 -15.43
N SER A 210 -20.35 18.51 -14.96
CA SER A 210 -20.91 19.71 -15.59
C SER A 210 -19.85 20.80 -15.62
N GLY A 211 -19.39 21.15 -16.83
CA GLY A 211 -18.22 22.00 -17.02
C GLY A 211 -16.96 21.39 -16.40
N ARG A 212 -16.21 22.18 -15.64
CA ARG A 212 -15.01 21.75 -14.91
C ARG A 212 -15.30 21.06 -13.58
N TYR A 213 -16.55 21.02 -13.13
CA TYR A 213 -16.95 20.53 -11.82
C TYR A 213 -17.52 19.12 -11.87
N ILE A 214 -17.28 18.36 -10.80
CA ILE A 214 -17.95 17.09 -10.51
C ILE A 214 -19.04 17.37 -9.49
N TRP A 215 -20.27 17.02 -9.83
CA TRP A 215 -21.46 17.15 -8.98
C TRP A 215 -21.85 15.81 -8.41
N TYR A 216 -22.07 15.73 -7.12
CA TYR A 216 -22.50 14.50 -6.48
C TYR A 216 -24.02 14.49 -6.31
N LYS A 217 -24.67 13.40 -6.70
CA LYS A 217 -26.07 13.15 -6.36
C LYS A 217 -26.13 12.67 -4.92
N VAL A 218 -26.81 13.42 -4.06
CA VAL A 218 -26.87 13.13 -2.63
C VAL A 218 -28.30 13.03 -2.12
N THR A 219 -28.47 12.31 -1.01
CA THR A 219 -29.65 12.34 -0.15
C THR A 219 -29.19 12.87 1.22
N TYR A 220 -29.99 13.78 1.78
CA TYR A 220 -29.73 14.44 3.05
C TYR A 220 -30.95 14.28 3.95
#